data_40691a667f696cd2c9805bd72f4eba02
#
_entry.id   40691a667f696cd2c9805bd72f4eba02
#
_cell.length_a   1.000
_cell.length_b   1.000
_cell.length_c   1.000
_cell.angle_alpha   90.00
_cell.angle_beta   90.00
_cell.angle_gamma   90.00
#
_symmetry.space_group_name_H-M   'P 1'
#
loop_
_entity.id
_entity.type
_entity.pdbx_description
1 polymer ?
#
loop_
_entity_poly.entity_id
_entity_poly.type
_entity_poly.pdbx_seq_one_letter_code
_entity_poly.pdbx_strand_id
1 'polypeptide(L)'
;MLTSLALIFLTGLLLASLFEKLKLPRIIGMLLAGILLGPYVLNLLDDSVLSISSDLRQIALIIILIKAGLSLNLSDLKKVGRPAILMSFVPATFEIIGYVLLAPTLLGISKIEAAVMGSVLAAVSPAVVIPRMVQLMETNYGTEKSIPQLIMAGASCDDIFVIVLFTTFLGMAQ
;
A
#
# COMPACT_ATOMS: atom_id res chain seq x y z
N MET A 1 5.99 27.11 -2.38
CA MET A 1 5.76 25.84 -3.13
C MET A 1 7.04 25.11 -3.49
N LEU A 2 7.93 25.63 -4.36
CA LEU A 2 9.17 24.92 -4.74
C LEU A 2 10.09 24.60 -3.56
N THR A 3 10.24 25.55 -2.64
CA THR A 3 11.04 25.36 -1.42
C THR A 3 10.49 24.23 -0.55
N SER A 4 9.17 24.16 -0.39
CA SER A 4 8.52 23.08 0.37
C SER A 4 8.70 21.72 -0.29
N LEU A 5 8.60 21.66 -1.63
CA LEU A 5 8.90 20.43 -2.37
C LEU A 5 10.37 20.01 -2.21
N ALA A 6 11.30 20.97 -2.33
CA ALA A 6 12.72 20.71 -2.11
C ALA A 6 12.99 20.17 -0.69
N LEU A 7 12.37 20.77 0.33
CA LEU A 7 12.46 20.30 1.71
C LEU A 7 11.91 18.86 1.86
N ILE A 8 10.74 18.58 1.31
CA ILE A 8 10.15 17.24 1.35
C ILE A 8 11.08 16.20 0.72
N PHE A 9 11.62 16.48 -0.48
CA PHE A 9 12.51 15.56 -1.16
C PHE A 9 13.84 15.37 -0.42
N LEU A 10 14.49 16.46 0.00
CA LEU A 10 15.78 16.37 0.66
C LEU A 10 15.69 15.68 2.02
N THR A 11 14.75 16.09 2.87
CA THR A 11 14.58 15.49 4.20
C THR A 11 14.03 14.06 4.10
N GLY A 12 13.10 13.82 3.18
CA GLY A 12 12.55 12.50 2.93
C GLY A 12 13.60 11.49 2.48
N LEU A 13 14.46 11.86 1.51
CA LEU A 13 15.56 11.02 1.05
C LEU A 13 16.63 10.83 2.12
N LEU A 14 16.96 11.88 2.88
CA LEU A 14 17.94 11.81 3.95
C LEU A 14 17.48 10.85 5.05
N LEU A 15 16.25 11.01 5.56
CA LEU A 15 15.71 10.12 6.58
C LEU A 15 15.51 8.71 6.05
N ALA A 16 15.04 8.54 4.81
CA ALA A 16 14.94 7.23 4.18
C ALA A 16 16.29 6.50 4.14
N SER A 17 17.37 7.20 3.75
CA SER A 17 18.71 6.65 3.73
C SER A 17 19.25 6.32 5.13
N LEU A 18 18.93 7.17 6.11
CA LEU A 18 19.31 6.92 7.51
C LEU A 18 18.63 5.65 8.06
N PHE A 19 17.31 5.50 7.82
CA PHE A 19 16.55 4.34 8.25
C PHE A 19 17.01 3.05 7.55
N GLU A 20 17.37 3.13 6.27
CA GLU A 20 17.95 1.99 5.54
C GLU A 20 19.27 1.52 6.17
N LYS A 21 20.15 2.44 6.60
CA LYS A 21 21.39 2.09 7.35
C LYS A 21 21.07 1.43 8.70
N LEU A 22 19.95 1.77 9.32
CA LEU A 22 19.47 1.15 10.55
C LEU A 22 18.72 -0.18 10.29
N LYS A 23 18.70 -0.68 9.04
CA LYS A 23 17.96 -1.88 8.60
C LYS A 23 16.44 -1.78 8.79
N LEU A 24 15.92 -0.57 8.82
CA LEU A 24 14.48 -0.28 8.87
C LEU A 24 13.95 0.08 7.47
N PRO A 25 12.66 -0.14 7.20
CA PRO A 25 12.05 0.25 5.93
C PRO A 25 12.19 1.75 5.65
N ARG A 26 12.61 2.10 4.44
CA ARG A 26 12.80 3.50 3.99
C ARG A 26 11.55 4.36 4.16
N ILE A 27 10.37 3.75 4.02
CA ILE A 27 9.08 4.42 4.14
C ILE A 27 8.87 5.04 5.53
N ILE A 28 9.40 4.43 6.59
CA ILE A 28 9.31 4.98 7.95
C ILE A 28 10.04 6.32 8.03
N GLY A 29 11.23 6.41 7.43
CA GLY A 29 11.97 7.67 7.36
C GLY A 29 11.23 8.75 6.57
N MET A 30 10.60 8.39 5.46
CA MET A 30 9.80 9.32 4.66
C MET A 30 8.55 9.81 5.42
N LEU A 31 7.87 8.93 6.16
CA LEU A 31 6.72 9.29 7.00
C LEU A 31 7.12 10.25 8.11
N LEU A 32 8.23 9.98 8.79
CA LEU A 32 8.76 10.88 9.82
C LEU A 32 9.15 12.25 9.24
N ALA A 33 9.74 12.29 8.04
CA ALA A 33 10.02 13.55 7.35
C ALA A 33 8.72 14.36 7.15
N GLY A 34 7.65 13.71 6.67
CA GLY A 34 6.36 14.36 6.47
C GLY A 34 5.73 14.87 7.77
N ILE A 35 5.82 14.09 8.84
CA ILE A 35 5.30 14.49 10.17
C ILE A 35 6.10 15.70 10.70
N LEU A 36 7.43 15.66 10.62
CA LEU A 36 8.29 16.73 11.11
C LEU A 36 8.09 18.04 10.36
N LEU A 37 8.01 17.98 9.01
CA LEU A 37 7.82 19.18 8.18
C LEU A 37 6.38 19.70 8.20
N GLY A 38 5.43 18.85 8.57
CA GLY A 38 4.00 19.11 8.53
C GLY A 38 3.54 20.19 9.51
N PRO A 39 2.26 20.60 9.40
CA PRO A 39 1.68 21.74 10.13
C PRO A 39 1.61 21.52 11.64
N TYR A 40 1.68 20.27 12.11
CA TYR A 40 1.56 19.94 13.54
C TYR A 40 2.88 19.96 14.32
N VAL A 41 4.04 20.00 13.62
CA VAL A 41 5.38 20.00 14.27
C VAL A 41 6.15 21.25 13.89
N LEU A 42 6.80 21.29 12.75
CA LEU A 42 7.66 22.43 12.35
C LEU A 42 6.93 23.46 11.48
N ASN A 43 5.81 23.08 10.89
CA ASN A 43 5.01 23.93 9.99
C ASN A 43 5.86 24.62 8.89
N LEU A 44 6.75 23.86 8.25
CA LEU A 44 7.67 24.37 7.22
C LEU A 44 7.11 24.21 5.80
N LEU A 45 5.93 23.59 5.67
CA LEU A 45 5.28 23.38 4.39
C LEU A 45 4.33 24.52 4.07
N ASP A 46 4.46 25.04 2.88
CA ASP A 46 3.60 26.08 2.32
C ASP A 46 2.17 25.52 2.09
N ASP A 47 1.15 26.31 2.43
CA ASP A 47 -0.27 25.94 2.26
C ASP A 47 -0.62 25.55 0.82
N SER A 48 0.07 26.13 -0.17
CA SER A 48 -0.09 25.76 -1.57
C SER A 48 0.27 24.30 -1.87
N VAL A 49 1.22 23.70 -1.13
CA VAL A 49 1.56 22.28 -1.26
C VAL A 49 0.55 21.41 -0.51
N LEU A 50 0.11 21.86 0.65
CA LEU A 50 -0.88 21.15 1.45
C LEU A 50 -2.23 21.07 0.73
N SER A 51 -2.66 22.15 0.07
CA SER A 51 -3.92 22.20 -0.68
C SER A 51 -3.96 21.24 -1.87
N ILE A 52 -2.83 21.05 -2.57
CA ILE A 52 -2.72 20.10 -3.70
C ILE A 52 -2.25 18.70 -3.30
N SER A 53 -2.05 18.43 -2.01
CA SER A 53 -1.51 17.16 -1.52
C SER A 53 -2.38 15.96 -1.89
N SER A 54 -3.70 16.16 -1.98
CA SER A 54 -4.66 15.15 -2.44
C SER A 54 -4.40 14.75 -3.89
N ASP A 55 -4.22 15.72 -4.77
CA ASP A 55 -3.99 15.49 -6.20
C ASP A 55 -2.62 14.85 -6.43
N LEU A 56 -1.60 15.29 -5.68
CA LEU A 56 -0.26 14.68 -5.72
C LEU A 56 -0.28 13.20 -5.31
N ARG A 57 -1.08 12.84 -4.30
CA ARG A 57 -1.27 11.43 -3.90
C ARG A 57 -1.94 10.61 -4.98
N GLN A 58 -2.96 11.16 -5.65
CA GLN A 58 -3.64 10.49 -6.76
C GLN A 58 -2.69 10.26 -7.95
N ILE A 59 -1.90 11.27 -8.32
CA ILE A 59 -0.88 11.14 -9.37
C ILE A 59 0.15 10.07 -8.99
N ALA A 60 0.64 10.09 -7.77
CA ALA A 60 1.59 9.08 -7.29
C ALA A 60 1.00 7.66 -7.35
N LEU A 61 -0.26 7.50 -6.94
CA LEU A 61 -0.97 6.21 -7.04
C LEU A 61 -1.08 5.74 -8.49
N ILE A 62 -1.47 6.62 -9.41
CA ILE A 62 -1.55 6.28 -10.85
C ILE A 62 -0.20 5.81 -11.38
N ILE A 63 0.89 6.52 -11.07
CA ILE A 63 2.24 6.16 -11.49
C ILE A 63 2.63 4.78 -10.93
N ILE A 64 2.34 4.51 -9.65
CA ILE A 64 2.61 3.23 -9.01
C ILE A 64 1.83 2.10 -9.69
N LEU A 65 0.55 2.29 -9.96
CA LEU A 65 -0.31 1.30 -10.61
C LEU A 65 0.13 1.03 -12.06
N ILE A 66 0.50 2.05 -12.81
CA ILE A 66 1.05 1.89 -14.17
C ILE A 66 2.34 1.08 -14.11
N LYS A 67 3.26 1.43 -13.21
CA LYS A 67 4.53 0.71 -13.02
C LYS A 67 4.28 -0.75 -12.62
N ALA A 68 3.34 -1.01 -11.72
CA ALA A 68 2.93 -2.34 -11.32
C ALA A 68 2.38 -3.15 -12.50
N GLY A 69 1.46 -2.57 -13.27
CA GLY A 69 0.88 -3.20 -14.46
C GLY A 69 1.93 -3.53 -15.53
N LEU A 70 2.88 -2.63 -15.78
CA LEU A 70 3.97 -2.83 -16.74
C LEU A 70 4.99 -3.87 -16.26
N SER A 71 5.16 -4.08 -14.97
CA SER A 71 6.06 -5.08 -14.40
C SER A 71 5.47 -6.50 -14.39
N LEU A 72 4.15 -6.62 -14.56
CA LEU A 72 3.45 -7.91 -14.64
C LEU A 72 3.70 -8.58 -15.99
N ASN A 73 4.39 -9.73 -15.96
CA ASN A 73 4.58 -10.55 -17.14
C ASN A 73 3.40 -11.54 -17.29
N LEU A 74 2.63 -11.41 -18.36
CA LEU A 74 1.47 -12.28 -18.64
C LEU A 74 1.85 -13.76 -18.72
N SER A 75 3.07 -14.10 -19.13
CA SER A 75 3.54 -15.48 -19.16
C SER A 75 3.75 -16.05 -17.75
N ASP A 76 4.24 -15.22 -16.82
CA ASP A 76 4.42 -15.63 -15.44
C ASP A 76 3.08 -15.71 -14.71
N LEU A 77 2.15 -14.81 -15.02
CA LEU A 77 0.78 -14.87 -14.53
C LEU A 77 0.07 -16.17 -14.94
N LYS A 78 0.27 -16.63 -16.21
CA LYS A 78 -0.25 -17.92 -16.68
C LYS A 78 0.38 -19.10 -15.97
N LYS A 79 1.66 -19.07 -15.62
CA LYS A 79 2.35 -20.13 -14.87
C LYS A 79 1.84 -20.26 -13.44
N VAL A 80 1.54 -19.14 -12.78
CA VAL A 80 1.04 -19.12 -11.39
C VAL A 80 -0.45 -19.44 -11.29
N GLY A 81 -1.24 -19.21 -12.36
CA GLY A 81 -2.61 -19.70 -12.55
C GLY A 81 -3.55 -19.55 -11.34
N ARG A 82 -4.21 -20.65 -10.96
CA ARG A 82 -5.18 -20.69 -9.85
C ARG A 82 -4.65 -20.15 -8.52
N PRO A 83 -3.41 -20.43 -8.06
CA PRO A 83 -2.86 -19.84 -6.85
C PRO A 83 -2.84 -18.32 -6.84
N ALA A 84 -2.56 -17.67 -7.98
CA ALA A 84 -2.57 -16.20 -8.06
C ALA A 84 -3.97 -15.62 -7.85
N ILE A 85 -4.98 -16.24 -8.44
CA ILE A 85 -6.38 -15.86 -8.25
C ILE A 85 -6.76 -16.00 -6.77
N LEU A 86 -6.44 -17.15 -6.16
CA LEU A 86 -6.74 -17.35 -4.73
C LEU A 86 -6.04 -16.35 -3.83
N MET A 87 -4.77 -16.00 -4.13
CA MET A 87 -4.02 -14.99 -3.38
C MET A 87 -4.63 -13.58 -3.49
N SER A 88 -5.39 -13.30 -4.55
CA SER A 88 -6.02 -12.00 -4.75
C SER A 88 -7.22 -11.73 -3.84
N PHE A 89 -7.90 -12.74 -3.31
CA PHE A 89 -9.10 -12.52 -2.51
C PHE A 89 -9.17 -13.32 -1.21
N VAL A 90 -8.53 -14.50 -1.11
CA VAL A 90 -8.63 -15.33 0.09
C VAL A 90 -8.05 -14.67 1.33
N PRO A 91 -6.81 -14.12 1.30
CA PRO A 91 -6.25 -13.46 2.48
C PRO A 91 -7.11 -12.29 2.96
N ALA A 92 -7.48 -11.39 2.05
CA ALA A 92 -8.31 -10.23 2.36
C ALA A 92 -9.69 -10.64 2.92
N THR A 93 -10.30 -11.69 2.38
CA THR A 93 -11.58 -12.21 2.90
C THR A 93 -11.46 -12.68 4.35
N PHE A 94 -10.42 -13.46 4.67
CA PHE A 94 -10.20 -13.92 6.04
C PHE A 94 -9.89 -12.76 7.00
N GLU A 95 -9.15 -11.77 6.55
CA GLU A 95 -8.84 -10.58 7.33
C GLU A 95 -10.11 -9.77 7.62
N ILE A 96 -10.93 -9.49 6.61
CA ILE A 96 -12.22 -8.79 6.78
C ILE A 96 -13.14 -9.55 7.74
N ILE A 97 -13.25 -10.89 7.59
CA ILE A 97 -14.04 -11.72 8.52
C ILE A 97 -13.49 -11.57 9.94
N GLY A 98 -12.17 -11.60 10.14
CA GLY A 98 -11.53 -11.39 11.43
C GLY A 98 -11.94 -10.04 12.06
N TYR A 99 -11.92 -8.96 11.27
CA TYR A 99 -12.39 -7.65 11.73
C TYR A 99 -13.87 -7.65 12.10
N VAL A 100 -14.74 -8.21 11.26
CA VAL A 100 -16.20 -8.27 11.51
C VAL A 100 -16.53 -9.06 12.79
N LEU A 101 -15.74 -10.07 13.13
CA LEU A 101 -15.95 -10.87 14.33
C LEU A 101 -15.38 -10.22 15.59
N LEU A 102 -14.19 -9.62 15.51
CA LEU A 102 -13.43 -9.16 16.67
C LEU A 102 -13.61 -7.68 16.97
N ALA A 103 -13.64 -6.81 15.94
CA ALA A 103 -13.67 -5.37 16.15
C ALA A 103 -14.94 -4.86 16.86
N PRO A 104 -16.14 -5.41 16.65
CA PRO A 104 -17.32 -5.01 17.43
C PRO A 104 -17.15 -5.21 18.94
N THR A 105 -16.53 -6.30 19.35
CA THR A 105 -16.31 -6.61 20.77
C THR A 105 -15.16 -5.84 21.38
N LEU A 106 -14.12 -5.54 20.61
CA LEU A 106 -12.92 -4.86 21.09
C LEU A 106 -13.02 -3.33 21.03
N LEU A 107 -13.68 -2.80 20.00
CA LEU A 107 -13.75 -1.35 19.72
C LEU A 107 -15.15 -0.76 19.94
N GLY A 108 -16.18 -1.57 20.19
CA GLY A 108 -17.55 -1.10 20.36
C GLY A 108 -18.20 -0.53 19.10
N ILE A 109 -17.72 -0.90 17.92
CA ILE A 109 -18.25 -0.46 16.61
C ILE A 109 -19.25 -1.47 16.05
N SER A 110 -20.09 -1.03 15.12
CA SER A 110 -21.02 -1.92 14.42
C SER A 110 -20.28 -2.91 13.49
N LYS A 111 -20.96 -4.01 13.13
CA LYS A 111 -20.39 -5.00 12.19
C LYS A 111 -20.12 -4.42 10.81
N ILE A 112 -20.92 -3.45 10.37
CA ILE A 112 -20.76 -2.76 9.09
C ILE A 112 -19.52 -1.87 9.12
N GLU A 113 -19.34 -1.09 10.18
CA GLU A 113 -18.12 -0.28 10.39
C GLU A 113 -16.88 -1.17 10.50
N ALA A 114 -16.98 -2.31 11.16
CA ALA A 114 -15.91 -3.30 11.20
C ALA A 114 -15.58 -3.88 9.82
N ALA A 115 -16.58 -4.11 8.95
CA ALA A 115 -16.37 -4.56 7.59
C ALA A 115 -15.70 -3.47 6.72
N VAL A 116 -16.11 -2.21 6.88
CA VAL A 116 -15.47 -1.06 6.24
C VAL A 116 -14.00 -0.96 6.67
N MET A 117 -13.74 -0.99 7.98
CA MET A 117 -12.39 -0.94 8.53
C MET A 117 -11.54 -2.12 8.05
N GLY A 118 -12.09 -3.34 8.09
CA GLY A 118 -11.42 -4.55 7.63
C GLY A 118 -11.08 -4.49 6.14
N SER A 119 -11.97 -3.96 5.29
CA SER A 119 -11.69 -3.82 3.87
C SER A 119 -10.58 -2.80 3.57
N VAL A 120 -10.48 -1.71 4.34
CA VAL A 120 -9.38 -0.75 4.19
C VAL A 120 -8.03 -1.35 4.61
N LEU A 121 -8.02 -2.12 5.69
CA LEU A 121 -6.78 -2.65 6.27
C LEU A 121 -6.30 -3.91 5.57
N ALA A 122 -7.19 -4.69 4.94
CA ALA A 122 -6.86 -5.88 4.19
C ALA A 122 -6.15 -5.58 2.84
N ALA A 123 -6.17 -4.34 2.37
CA ALA A 123 -5.49 -3.94 1.14
C ALA A 123 -3.96 -4.06 1.28
N VAL A 124 -3.35 -4.79 0.35
CA VAL A 124 -1.89 -4.95 0.30
C VAL A 124 -1.29 -3.91 -0.63
N SER A 125 -0.42 -3.04 -0.12
CA SER A 125 0.19 -1.98 -0.93
C SER A 125 1.17 -2.52 -1.98
N PRO A 126 0.86 -2.44 -3.29
CA PRO A 126 1.79 -2.82 -4.37
C PRO A 126 3.09 -2.03 -4.33
N ALA A 127 3.04 -0.78 -3.89
CA ALA A 127 4.20 0.10 -3.79
C ALA A 127 5.29 -0.44 -2.84
N VAL A 128 4.89 -1.22 -1.83
CA VAL A 128 5.81 -1.84 -0.86
C VAL A 128 6.20 -3.24 -1.32
N VAL A 129 5.24 -4.01 -1.81
CA VAL A 129 5.43 -5.43 -2.15
C VAL A 129 6.25 -5.60 -3.43
N ILE A 130 5.92 -4.87 -4.50
CA ILE A 130 6.55 -5.07 -5.82
C ILE A 130 8.07 -4.87 -5.79
N PRO A 131 8.62 -3.76 -5.24
CA PRO A 131 10.07 -3.57 -5.19
C PRO A 131 10.78 -4.70 -4.43
N ARG A 132 10.15 -5.22 -3.38
CA ARG A 132 10.72 -6.31 -2.59
C ARG A 132 10.71 -7.64 -3.34
N MET A 133 9.64 -7.92 -4.06
CA MET A 133 9.54 -9.12 -4.89
C MET A 133 10.52 -9.08 -6.07
N VAL A 134 10.68 -7.91 -6.71
CA VAL A 134 11.70 -7.72 -7.75
C VAL A 134 13.09 -7.98 -7.21
N GLN A 135 13.43 -7.44 -6.04
CA GLN A 135 14.72 -7.70 -5.39
C GLN A 135 14.95 -9.20 -5.12
N LEU A 136 13.91 -9.93 -4.67
CA LEU A 136 14.01 -11.37 -4.47
C LEU A 136 14.23 -12.12 -5.77
N MET A 137 13.60 -11.68 -6.87
CA MET A 137 13.82 -12.26 -8.20
C MET A 137 15.24 -12.02 -8.69
N GLU A 138 15.79 -10.82 -8.52
CA GLU A 138 17.16 -10.48 -8.91
C GLU A 138 18.19 -11.30 -8.13
N THR A 139 17.89 -11.64 -6.88
CA THR A 139 18.75 -12.47 -6.03
C THR A 139 18.45 -13.97 -6.11
N ASN A 140 17.54 -14.38 -7.01
CA ASN A 140 17.12 -15.77 -7.23
C ASN A 140 16.49 -16.45 -6.01
N TYR A 141 15.89 -15.68 -5.08
CA TYR A 141 15.18 -16.25 -3.95
C TYR A 141 13.72 -16.58 -4.29
N GLY A 142 13.33 -17.86 -4.11
CA GLY A 142 11.95 -18.33 -4.35
C GLY A 142 11.52 -18.38 -5.80
N THR A 143 12.45 -18.21 -6.75
CA THR A 143 12.17 -18.17 -8.20
C THR A 143 11.83 -19.53 -8.79
N GLU A 144 12.37 -20.63 -8.23
CA GLU A 144 12.07 -21.99 -8.70
C GLU A 144 10.59 -22.33 -8.71
N LYS A 145 9.84 -21.87 -7.70
CA LYS A 145 8.39 -22.05 -7.58
C LYS A 145 7.58 -20.81 -7.98
N SER A 146 8.24 -19.83 -8.60
CA SER A 146 7.63 -18.55 -9.02
C SER A 146 6.88 -17.83 -7.88
N ILE A 147 7.39 -17.93 -6.62
CA ILE A 147 6.75 -17.34 -5.43
C ILE A 147 6.69 -15.81 -5.52
N PRO A 148 7.78 -15.08 -5.90
CA PRO A 148 7.70 -13.64 -6.03
C PRO A 148 6.68 -13.19 -7.08
N GLN A 149 6.61 -13.90 -8.21
CA GLN A 149 5.63 -13.63 -9.26
C GLN A 149 4.20 -13.88 -8.78
N LEU A 150 3.98 -14.95 -8.00
CA LEU A 150 2.70 -15.26 -7.39
C LEU A 150 2.23 -14.13 -6.46
N ILE A 151 3.12 -13.66 -5.60
CA ILE A 151 2.83 -12.57 -4.64
C ILE A 151 2.56 -11.25 -5.38
N MET A 152 3.35 -10.94 -6.43
CA MET A 152 3.12 -9.74 -7.25
C MET A 152 1.77 -9.79 -7.95
N ALA A 153 1.42 -10.92 -8.53
CA ALA A 153 0.14 -11.12 -9.20
C ALA A 153 -1.04 -10.99 -8.22
N GLY A 154 -0.93 -11.62 -7.06
CA GLY A 154 -1.93 -11.52 -5.99
C GLY A 154 -2.14 -10.08 -5.53
N ALA A 155 -1.07 -9.40 -5.16
CA ALA A 155 -1.09 -8.02 -4.67
C ALA A 155 -1.60 -7.00 -5.70
N SER A 156 -1.49 -7.27 -6.99
CA SER A 156 -2.01 -6.37 -8.04
C SER A 156 -3.52 -6.52 -8.27
N CYS A 157 -4.07 -7.71 -8.01
CA CYS A 157 -5.50 -7.99 -8.18
C CYS A 157 -6.29 -7.78 -6.88
N ASP A 158 -5.63 -7.86 -5.74
CA ASP A 158 -6.19 -7.68 -4.41
C ASP A 158 -6.87 -6.32 -4.24
N ASP A 159 -6.22 -5.25 -4.68
CA ASP A 159 -6.73 -3.89 -4.61
C ASP A 159 -8.14 -3.76 -5.24
N ILE A 160 -8.37 -4.40 -6.39
CA ILE A 160 -9.68 -4.34 -7.07
C ILE A 160 -10.75 -4.99 -6.19
N PHE A 161 -10.45 -6.17 -5.64
CA PHE A 161 -11.38 -6.90 -4.77
C PHE A 161 -11.73 -6.10 -3.51
N VAL A 162 -10.71 -5.56 -2.86
CA VAL A 162 -10.86 -4.78 -1.61
C VAL A 162 -11.60 -3.46 -1.85
N ILE A 163 -11.33 -2.75 -2.94
CA ILE A 163 -12.04 -1.51 -3.30
C ILE A 163 -13.53 -1.77 -3.54
N VAL A 164 -13.87 -2.87 -4.23
CA VAL A 164 -15.29 -3.24 -4.45
C VAL A 164 -15.99 -3.52 -3.12
N LEU A 165 -15.36 -4.28 -2.23
CA LEU A 165 -15.93 -4.57 -0.90
C LEU A 165 -16.03 -3.29 -0.05
N PHE A 166 -15.01 -2.47 -0.03
CA PHE A 166 -15.00 -1.19 0.70
C PHE A 166 -16.15 -0.30 0.26
N THR A 167 -16.31 -0.08 -1.05
CA THR A 167 -17.38 0.78 -1.57
C THR A 167 -18.76 0.19 -1.28
N THR A 168 -18.91 -1.14 -1.31
CA THR A 168 -20.16 -1.83 -0.98
C THR A 168 -20.50 -1.64 0.50
N PHE A 169 -19.57 -1.92 1.41
CA PHE A 169 -19.79 -1.77 2.85
C PHE A 169 -19.97 -0.30 3.26
N LEU A 170 -19.25 0.61 2.64
CA LEU A 170 -19.42 2.05 2.88
C LEU A 170 -20.83 2.53 2.47
N GLY A 171 -21.34 2.06 1.34
CA GLY A 171 -22.72 2.35 0.93
C GLY A 171 -23.79 1.73 1.83
N MET A 172 -23.47 0.65 2.54
CA MET A 172 -24.37 0.04 3.54
C MET A 172 -24.29 0.73 4.91
N ALA A 173 -23.24 1.49 5.18
CA ALA A 173 -23.02 2.21 6.44
C ALA A 173 -23.66 3.60 6.45
N GLN A 174 -24.03 4.14 5.30
CA GLN A 174 -24.73 5.43 5.11
C GLN A 174 -26.25 5.24 5.19
#